data_d820e4031ba7d6d50b391be67d2138ad
#
_entry.id   d820e4031ba7d6d50b391be67d2138ad
#
_cell.length_a   1.000
_cell.length_b   1.000
_cell.length_c   1.000
_cell.angle_alpha   90.00
_cell.angle_beta   90.00
_cell.angle_gamma   90.00
#
_symmetry.space_group_name_H-M   'P 1'
#
loop_
_entity.id
_entity.type
_entity.pdbx_description
1 polymer ?
#
loop_
_entity_poly.entity_id
_entity_poly.type
_entity_poly.pdbx_seq_one_letter_code
_entity_poly.pdbx_strand_id
1 'polypeptide(L)'
;PDSGLIEEFIEDYPYSPFPQMQYTERPDRFCAGLSEGLVGIIVDGSPMALLAPGNLASFFQSPEDYYERFPYGGPLRALRYVAGVIALVFPALYVAISLFHQEMLPTKLALAIAGSHVPVPFPVLVEALLMEVALELIRESSVRLPDPVGQTMGFVGALLLGDAAVSAGLVSPIMVIVVAVTGLASFTIPHYPTGLAIRLLRFLLLFSSAWLGLFGLMAGLMAIALHLGALTSFGVPYLEPLMKPRPSLRDVVWRSPVFTFNKRPEYPEPLDQVRQKKFIRTWAPGVAEMARKESGEGGGGDGEDGEDRGKSGDGAR
;
A
#
# COMPACT_ATOMS: atom_id res chain seq x y z
N PRO A 1 18.24 20.00 -13.62
CA PRO A 1 18.30 18.73 -12.87
C PRO A 1 16.87 18.24 -12.64
N ASP A 2 16.64 16.94 -12.81
CA ASP A 2 15.33 16.33 -12.55
C ASP A 2 15.13 16.09 -11.06
N SER A 3 13.88 16.01 -10.60
CA SER A 3 13.51 15.71 -9.21
C SER A 3 14.15 14.43 -8.68
N GLY A 4 14.29 13.39 -9.52
CA GLY A 4 14.95 12.14 -9.15
C GLY A 4 16.42 12.28 -8.77
N LEU A 5 17.17 13.21 -9.40
CA LEU A 5 18.55 13.49 -8.98
C LEU A 5 18.61 14.15 -7.60
N ILE A 6 17.65 15.02 -7.31
CA ILE A 6 17.58 15.68 -6.00
C ILE A 6 17.23 14.66 -4.93
N GLU A 7 16.28 13.74 -5.21
CA GLU A 7 15.92 12.64 -4.33
C GLU A 7 17.16 11.83 -3.94
N GLU A 8 17.97 11.39 -4.92
CA GLU A 8 19.19 10.60 -4.69
C GLU A 8 20.23 11.32 -3.82
N PHE A 9 20.31 12.67 -3.90
CA PHE A 9 21.23 13.46 -3.08
C PHE A 9 20.78 13.69 -1.64
N ILE A 10 19.48 13.68 -1.39
CA ILE A 10 18.92 14.05 -0.07
C ILE A 10 18.39 12.86 0.73
N GLU A 11 18.29 11.67 0.12
CA GLU A 11 17.88 10.44 0.80
C GLU A 11 18.88 10.01 1.88
N ASP A 12 18.36 9.52 3.02
CA ASP A 12 19.18 8.99 4.10
C ASP A 12 19.91 7.70 3.70
N TYR A 13 19.29 6.86 2.87
CA TYR A 13 19.81 5.54 2.46
C TYR A 13 19.70 5.32 0.95
N PRO A 14 20.56 5.94 0.14
CA PRO A 14 20.49 5.87 -1.34
C PRO A 14 20.74 4.47 -1.92
N TYR A 15 21.34 3.55 -1.15
CA TYR A 15 21.53 2.15 -1.57
C TYR A 15 20.36 1.23 -1.26
N SER A 16 19.33 1.72 -0.56
CA SER A 16 18.14 0.95 -0.30
C SER A 16 17.30 0.82 -1.57
N PRO A 17 16.76 -0.36 -1.90
CA PRO A 17 15.82 -0.49 -3.01
C PRO A 17 14.47 0.18 -2.73
N PHE A 18 14.17 0.50 -1.47
CA PHE A 18 12.92 1.12 -1.06
C PHE A 18 13.00 2.64 -1.16
N PRO A 19 12.04 3.30 -1.85
CA PRO A 19 11.99 4.76 -1.92
C PRO A 19 11.73 5.36 -0.55
N GLN A 20 12.37 6.49 -0.25
CA GLN A 20 12.23 7.20 1.03
C GLN A 20 11.39 8.47 0.88
N MET A 21 11.11 8.89 -0.34
CA MET A 21 10.26 10.03 -0.68
C MET A 21 9.10 9.58 -1.55
N GLN A 22 8.00 10.33 -1.48
CA GLN A 22 6.91 10.16 -2.41
C GLN A 22 7.09 11.17 -3.54
N TYR A 23 6.80 10.78 -4.77
CA TYR A 23 6.71 11.71 -5.87
C TYR A 23 5.33 11.65 -6.53
N THR A 24 4.89 12.77 -7.06
CA THR A 24 3.59 12.89 -7.69
C THR A 24 3.58 14.01 -8.72
N GLU A 25 2.89 13.77 -9.84
CA GLU A 25 2.51 14.80 -10.80
C GLU A 25 1.18 15.47 -10.43
N ARG A 26 0.46 14.90 -9.46
CA ARG A 26 -0.91 15.28 -9.12
C ARG A 26 -0.90 16.37 -8.05
N PRO A 27 -1.42 17.59 -8.34
CA PRO A 27 -1.47 18.68 -7.37
C PRO A 27 -2.35 18.38 -6.16
N ASP A 28 -3.41 17.60 -6.34
CA ASP A 28 -4.30 17.18 -5.25
C ASP A 28 -3.59 16.33 -4.20
N ARG A 29 -2.76 15.34 -4.63
CA ARG A 29 -1.95 14.52 -3.74
C ARG A 29 -0.87 15.35 -3.04
N PHE A 30 -0.24 16.26 -3.77
CA PHE A 30 0.77 17.16 -3.21
C PHE A 30 0.18 18.05 -2.12
N CYS A 31 -0.95 18.72 -2.41
CA CYS A 31 -1.65 19.55 -1.43
C CYS A 31 -2.15 18.74 -0.22
N ALA A 32 -2.62 17.51 -0.43
CA ALA A 32 -3.02 16.65 0.66
C ALA A 32 -1.83 16.32 1.57
N GLY A 33 -0.66 15.99 1.02
CA GLY A 33 0.57 15.74 1.78
C GLY A 33 1.01 16.95 2.61
N LEU A 34 1.03 18.14 2.01
CA LEU A 34 1.32 19.39 2.73
C LEU A 34 0.33 19.65 3.87
N SER A 35 -0.95 19.36 3.66
CA SER A 35 -1.99 19.52 4.68
C SER A 35 -1.82 18.53 5.85
N GLU A 36 -1.20 17.39 5.62
CA GLU A 36 -0.87 16.41 6.67
C GLU A 36 0.44 16.73 7.40
N GLY A 37 1.20 17.72 6.94
CA GLY A 37 2.45 18.16 7.56
C GLY A 37 3.72 17.63 6.89
N LEU A 38 3.62 17.04 5.70
CA LEU A 38 4.78 16.66 4.89
C LEU A 38 5.45 17.89 4.30
N VAL A 39 6.75 17.80 4.06
CA VAL A 39 7.54 18.82 3.34
C VAL A 39 7.44 18.53 1.85
N GLY A 40 7.05 19.54 1.06
CA GLY A 40 6.98 19.47 -0.39
C GLY A 40 8.15 20.14 -1.05
N ILE A 41 8.76 19.48 -2.06
CA ILE A 41 9.85 20.03 -2.88
C ILE A 41 9.37 20.07 -4.33
N ILE A 42 9.42 21.24 -4.94
CA ILE A 42 9.12 21.46 -6.35
C ILE A 42 10.39 21.88 -7.05
N VAL A 43 10.71 21.21 -8.16
CA VAL A 43 11.92 21.45 -8.93
C VAL A 43 11.53 22.06 -10.26
N ASP A 44 12.14 23.20 -10.60
CA ASP A 44 11.89 23.86 -11.87
C ASP A 44 12.34 22.95 -13.04
N GLY A 45 11.45 22.79 -14.02
CA GLY A 45 11.69 21.94 -15.19
C GLY A 45 11.39 20.45 -14.99
N SER A 46 10.94 20.01 -13.79
CA SER A 46 10.45 18.65 -13.55
C SER A 46 8.93 18.63 -13.35
N PRO A 47 8.19 17.70 -13.97
CA PRO A 47 6.76 17.54 -13.73
C PRO A 47 6.45 16.89 -12.38
N MET A 48 7.46 16.27 -11.75
CA MET A 48 7.32 15.53 -10.49
C MET A 48 7.64 16.43 -9.29
N ALA A 49 6.70 16.51 -8.36
CA ALA A 49 6.92 17.11 -7.04
C ALA A 49 7.23 16.01 -6.02
N LEU A 50 8.14 16.31 -5.09
CA LEU A 50 8.57 15.39 -4.05
C LEU A 50 7.88 15.73 -2.72
N LEU A 51 7.55 14.71 -1.93
CA LEU A 51 7.02 14.83 -0.58
C LEU A 51 7.84 13.97 0.39
N ALA A 52 8.31 14.56 1.45
CA ALA A 52 9.08 13.93 2.51
C ALA A 52 8.45 14.20 3.90
N PRO A 53 8.62 13.29 4.87
CA PRO A 53 9.16 11.94 4.80
C PRO A 53 8.20 10.95 4.13
N GLY A 54 8.74 9.93 3.45
CA GLY A 54 7.98 8.80 2.94
C GLY A 54 7.93 7.64 3.94
N ASN A 55 6.85 6.87 3.95
CA ASN A 55 6.73 5.64 4.75
C ASN A 55 6.08 4.53 3.94
N LEU A 56 6.30 3.27 4.34
CA LEU A 56 5.80 2.12 3.59
C LEU A 56 4.28 2.17 3.36
N ALA A 57 3.51 2.61 4.34
CA ALA A 57 2.06 2.68 4.23
C ALA A 57 1.59 3.67 3.16
N SER A 58 2.25 4.81 3.05
CA SER A 58 1.89 5.86 2.08
C SER A 58 2.09 5.43 0.62
N PHE A 59 2.99 4.47 0.37
CA PHE A 59 3.25 3.95 -0.97
C PHE A 59 2.19 2.96 -1.47
N PHE A 60 1.39 2.39 -0.57
CA PHE A 60 0.24 1.56 -0.90
C PHE A 60 -1.08 2.33 -0.96
N GLN A 61 -1.07 3.60 -0.58
CA GLN A 61 -2.23 4.48 -0.65
C GLN A 61 -2.33 5.15 -2.00
N SER A 62 -3.56 5.21 -2.55
CA SER A 62 -3.87 5.95 -3.76
C SER A 62 -4.85 7.09 -3.45
N PRO A 63 -4.75 8.25 -4.13
CA PRO A 63 -5.74 9.33 -4.02
C PRO A 63 -7.17 8.89 -4.32
N GLU A 64 -7.33 7.92 -5.23
CA GLU A 64 -8.64 7.36 -5.60
C GLU A 64 -9.38 6.75 -4.41
N ASP A 65 -8.65 6.25 -3.40
CA ASP A 65 -9.26 5.74 -2.17
C ASP A 65 -10.15 6.80 -1.49
N TYR A 66 -9.85 8.08 -1.65
CA TYR A 66 -10.59 9.18 -1.04
C TYR A 66 -11.67 9.77 -1.94
N TYR A 67 -11.65 9.51 -3.23
CA TYR A 67 -12.69 9.95 -4.18
C TYR A 67 -13.89 9.02 -4.16
N GLU A 68 -13.64 7.72 -3.97
CA GLU A 68 -14.70 6.73 -3.85
C GLU A 68 -15.35 6.78 -2.46
N ARG A 69 -16.52 6.13 -2.33
CA ARG A 69 -17.19 5.99 -1.03
C ARG A 69 -16.34 5.13 -0.08
N PHE A 70 -16.28 5.51 1.20
CA PHE A 70 -15.45 4.84 2.20
C PHE A 70 -15.62 3.31 2.30
N PRO A 71 -16.80 2.69 2.06
CA PRO A 71 -16.93 1.23 2.11
C PRO A 71 -16.12 0.51 1.04
N TYR A 72 -15.81 1.16 -0.09
CA TYR A 72 -15.02 0.58 -1.17
C TYR A 72 -13.51 0.84 -1.01
N GLY A 73 -13.14 2.01 -0.51
CA GLY A 73 -11.73 2.39 -0.35
C GLY A 73 -10.95 1.50 0.63
N GLY A 74 -11.59 1.00 1.70
CA GLY A 74 -10.98 0.08 2.65
C GLY A 74 -10.58 -1.27 2.03
N PRO A 75 -11.53 -2.02 1.46
CA PRO A 75 -11.24 -3.29 0.79
C PRO A 75 -10.23 -3.17 -0.35
N LEU A 76 -10.31 -2.13 -1.19
CA LEU A 76 -9.36 -1.92 -2.29
C LEU A 76 -7.93 -1.70 -1.77
N ARG A 77 -7.77 -0.93 -0.70
CA ARG A 77 -6.47 -0.73 -0.07
C ARG A 77 -5.93 -2.03 0.55
N ALA A 78 -6.75 -2.78 1.27
CA ALA A 78 -6.37 -4.09 1.79
C ALA A 78 -5.94 -5.05 0.67
N LEU A 79 -6.66 -5.05 -0.46
CA LEU A 79 -6.32 -5.83 -1.64
C LEU A 79 -4.92 -5.47 -2.17
N ARG A 80 -4.54 -4.18 -2.20
CA ARG A 80 -3.19 -3.75 -2.64
C ARG A 80 -2.08 -4.29 -1.73
N TYR A 81 -2.28 -4.31 -0.40
CA TYR A 81 -1.31 -4.93 0.51
C TYR A 81 -1.16 -6.42 0.25
N VAL A 82 -2.28 -7.14 0.09
CA VAL A 82 -2.25 -8.57 -0.25
C VAL A 82 -1.58 -8.80 -1.60
N ALA A 83 -1.89 -7.99 -2.60
CA ALA A 83 -1.27 -8.06 -3.91
C ALA A 83 0.24 -7.79 -3.85
N GLY A 84 0.69 -6.81 -3.05
CA GLY A 84 2.12 -6.55 -2.83
C GLY A 84 2.84 -7.76 -2.24
N VAL A 85 2.24 -8.46 -1.28
CA VAL A 85 2.78 -9.71 -0.72
C VAL A 85 2.80 -10.81 -1.78
N ILE A 86 1.73 -10.99 -2.54
CA ILE A 86 1.68 -11.97 -3.65
C ILE A 86 2.77 -11.67 -4.68
N ALA A 87 2.90 -10.41 -5.10
CA ALA A 87 3.90 -10.00 -6.08
C ALA A 87 5.34 -10.28 -5.63
N LEU A 88 5.61 -10.23 -4.33
CA LEU A 88 6.92 -10.48 -3.74
C LEU A 88 7.19 -11.97 -3.53
N VAL A 89 6.21 -12.70 -2.98
CA VAL A 89 6.44 -14.03 -2.37
C VAL A 89 6.03 -15.17 -3.29
N PHE A 90 4.99 -15.00 -4.12
CA PHE A 90 4.31 -16.11 -4.78
C PHE A 90 5.20 -16.95 -5.70
N PRO A 91 6.05 -16.39 -6.59
CA PRO A 91 6.95 -17.19 -7.41
C PRO A 91 7.99 -17.94 -6.60
N ALA A 92 8.57 -17.29 -5.58
CA ALA A 92 9.56 -17.90 -4.70
C ALA A 92 8.95 -19.03 -3.86
N LEU A 93 7.72 -18.86 -3.39
CA LEU A 93 6.97 -19.89 -2.68
C LEU A 93 6.69 -21.11 -3.57
N TYR A 94 6.27 -20.87 -4.82
CA TYR A 94 6.05 -21.95 -5.78
C TYR A 94 7.33 -22.74 -6.03
N VAL A 95 8.46 -22.08 -6.26
CA VAL A 95 9.78 -22.72 -6.44
C VAL A 95 10.19 -23.52 -5.21
N ALA A 96 10.04 -22.93 -4.00
CA ALA A 96 10.36 -23.59 -2.74
C ALA A 96 9.57 -24.90 -2.52
N ILE A 97 8.25 -24.85 -2.78
CA ILE A 97 7.36 -25.98 -2.60
C ILE A 97 7.65 -27.05 -3.67
N SER A 98 7.81 -26.64 -4.93
CA SER A 98 8.02 -27.58 -6.05
C SER A 98 9.35 -28.31 -5.97
N LEU A 99 10.41 -27.70 -5.40
CA LEU A 99 11.74 -28.31 -5.31
C LEU A 99 11.94 -29.11 -4.02
N PHE A 100 11.47 -28.61 -2.88
CA PHE A 100 11.86 -29.17 -1.56
C PHE A 100 10.70 -29.67 -0.72
N HIS A 101 9.47 -29.20 -0.95
CA HIS A 101 8.36 -29.44 -0.04
C HIS A 101 7.10 -29.91 -0.75
N GLN A 102 7.24 -30.82 -1.70
CA GLN A 102 6.12 -31.37 -2.49
C GLN A 102 5.08 -32.06 -1.61
N GLU A 103 5.49 -32.58 -0.45
CA GLU A 103 4.64 -33.27 0.53
C GLU A 103 3.58 -32.33 1.16
N MET A 104 3.79 -31.03 1.13
CA MET A 104 2.82 -30.04 1.64
C MET A 104 1.59 -29.90 0.73
N LEU A 105 1.68 -30.39 -0.50
CA LEU A 105 0.59 -30.29 -1.47
C LEU A 105 -0.35 -31.49 -1.37
N PRO A 106 -1.66 -31.29 -1.57
CA PRO A 106 -2.57 -32.42 -1.76
C PRO A 106 -2.10 -33.30 -2.90
N THR A 107 -2.13 -34.64 -2.71
CA THR A 107 -1.56 -35.63 -3.66
C THR A 107 -1.98 -35.41 -5.11
N LYS A 108 -3.27 -35.06 -5.35
CA LYS A 108 -3.77 -34.78 -6.69
C LYS A 108 -3.09 -33.57 -7.33
N LEU A 109 -2.84 -32.52 -6.55
CA LEU A 109 -2.18 -31.29 -7.02
C LEU A 109 -0.68 -31.55 -7.25
N ALA A 110 -0.02 -32.26 -6.34
CA ALA A 110 1.38 -32.63 -6.48
C ALA A 110 1.61 -33.46 -7.76
N LEU A 111 0.74 -34.43 -8.06
CA LEU A 111 0.79 -35.21 -9.30
C LEU A 111 0.52 -34.35 -10.54
N ALA A 112 -0.41 -33.39 -10.46
CA ALA A 112 -0.67 -32.48 -11.57
C ALA A 112 0.54 -31.58 -11.87
N ILE A 113 1.18 -31.03 -10.82
CA ILE A 113 2.42 -30.24 -10.95
C ILE A 113 3.54 -31.10 -11.55
N ALA A 114 3.79 -32.29 -10.97
CA ALA A 114 4.81 -33.20 -11.49
C ALA A 114 4.55 -33.57 -12.97
N GLY A 115 3.30 -33.89 -13.32
CA GLY A 115 2.92 -34.17 -14.69
C GLY A 115 3.12 -33.00 -15.67
N SER A 116 2.91 -31.77 -15.21
CA SER A 116 3.10 -30.58 -16.04
C SER A 116 4.57 -30.25 -16.31
N HIS A 117 5.51 -30.77 -15.50
CA HIS A 117 6.95 -30.61 -15.68
C HIS A 117 7.59 -31.69 -16.57
N VAL A 118 6.91 -32.81 -16.81
CA VAL A 118 7.45 -33.91 -17.64
C VAL A 118 7.94 -33.45 -19.02
N PRO A 119 7.19 -32.61 -19.76
CA PRO A 119 7.64 -32.17 -21.09
C PRO A 119 8.71 -31.05 -21.04
N VAL A 120 9.01 -30.48 -19.87
CA VAL A 120 9.87 -29.31 -19.73
C VAL A 120 11.32 -29.73 -19.46
N PRO A 121 12.32 -29.30 -20.26
CA PRO A 121 13.72 -29.70 -20.10
C PRO A 121 14.45 -28.91 -19.01
N PHE A 122 13.85 -27.86 -18.44
CA PHE A 122 14.50 -26.96 -17.49
C PHE A 122 14.10 -27.24 -16.06
N PRO A 123 15.02 -27.00 -15.09
CA PRO A 123 14.64 -26.97 -13.67
C PRO A 123 13.64 -25.85 -13.38
N VAL A 124 12.80 -26.03 -12.36
CA VAL A 124 11.74 -25.09 -11.96
C VAL A 124 12.26 -23.65 -11.75
N LEU A 125 13.47 -23.49 -11.19
CA LEU A 125 14.10 -22.18 -11.04
C LEU A 125 14.35 -21.50 -12.39
N VAL A 126 14.86 -22.24 -13.38
CA VAL A 126 15.16 -21.68 -14.71
C VAL A 126 13.88 -21.33 -15.44
N GLU A 127 12.81 -22.13 -15.33
CA GLU A 127 11.48 -21.77 -15.82
C GLU A 127 10.99 -20.46 -15.22
N ALA A 128 11.06 -20.34 -13.88
CA ALA A 128 10.62 -19.15 -13.15
C ALA A 128 11.42 -17.91 -13.61
N LEU A 129 12.74 -18.00 -13.67
CA LEU A 129 13.61 -16.91 -14.12
C LEU A 129 13.32 -16.50 -15.58
N LEU A 130 13.15 -17.48 -16.47
CA LEU A 130 12.85 -17.22 -17.87
C LEU A 130 11.53 -16.44 -18.00
N MET A 131 10.49 -16.86 -17.31
CA MET A 131 9.19 -16.22 -17.36
C MET A 131 9.21 -14.84 -16.68
N GLU A 132 9.90 -14.69 -15.54
CA GLU A 132 10.04 -13.39 -14.86
C GLU A 132 10.81 -12.38 -15.72
N VAL A 133 11.92 -12.79 -16.34
CA VAL A 133 12.68 -11.94 -17.27
C VAL A 133 11.84 -11.58 -18.49
N ALA A 134 11.09 -12.54 -19.04
CA ALA A 134 10.19 -12.27 -20.16
C ALA A 134 9.11 -11.25 -19.80
N LEU A 135 8.49 -11.38 -18.61
CA LEU A 135 7.51 -10.42 -18.11
C LEU A 135 8.14 -9.02 -17.93
N GLU A 136 9.36 -8.94 -17.42
CA GLU A 136 10.06 -7.66 -17.25
C GLU A 136 10.42 -7.01 -18.59
N LEU A 137 10.83 -7.80 -19.60
CA LEU A 137 11.07 -7.30 -20.95
C LEU A 137 9.80 -6.75 -21.61
N ILE A 138 8.66 -7.45 -21.45
CA ILE A 138 7.36 -6.96 -21.96
C ILE A 138 7.02 -5.62 -21.29
N ARG A 139 7.20 -5.51 -19.98
CA ARG A 139 6.91 -4.30 -19.22
C ARG A 139 7.83 -3.13 -19.64
N GLU A 140 9.13 -3.36 -19.72
CA GLU A 140 10.09 -2.34 -20.15
C GLU A 140 9.80 -1.84 -21.56
N SER A 141 9.43 -2.75 -22.49
CA SER A 141 9.04 -2.36 -23.83
C SER A 141 7.74 -1.55 -23.85
N SER A 142 6.77 -1.89 -23.00
CA SER A 142 5.47 -1.22 -22.95
C SER A 142 5.57 0.24 -22.46
N VAL A 143 6.48 0.54 -21.54
CA VAL A 143 6.72 1.91 -21.01
C VAL A 143 7.26 2.85 -22.09
N ARG A 144 8.00 2.32 -23.08
CA ARG A 144 8.63 3.12 -24.15
C ARG A 144 7.73 3.37 -25.34
N LEU A 145 6.59 2.69 -25.42
CA LEU A 145 5.62 2.83 -26.50
C LEU A 145 4.51 3.83 -26.13
N PRO A 146 3.91 4.52 -27.12
CA PRO A 146 2.70 5.32 -26.86
C PRO A 146 1.61 4.47 -26.23
N ASP A 147 0.87 5.03 -25.24
CA ASP A 147 -0.08 4.32 -24.39
C ASP A 147 -1.01 3.31 -25.11
N PRO A 148 -1.67 3.66 -26.23
CA PRO A 148 -2.57 2.69 -26.90
C PRO A 148 -1.84 1.48 -27.47
N VAL A 149 -0.60 1.70 -27.97
CA VAL A 149 0.23 0.65 -28.57
C VAL A 149 0.90 -0.18 -27.48
N GLY A 150 1.41 0.48 -26.42
CA GLY A 150 2.06 -0.18 -25.30
C GLY A 150 1.14 -1.17 -24.57
N GLN A 151 -0.10 -0.79 -24.31
CA GLN A 151 -1.10 -1.66 -23.68
C GLN A 151 -1.42 -2.88 -24.57
N THR A 152 -1.64 -2.66 -25.86
CA THR A 152 -1.94 -3.75 -26.81
C THR A 152 -0.76 -4.71 -26.95
N MET A 153 0.47 -4.19 -27.11
CA MET A 153 1.67 -5.01 -27.21
C MET A 153 1.98 -5.77 -25.92
N GLY A 154 1.73 -5.15 -24.75
CA GLY A 154 1.87 -5.83 -23.48
C GLY A 154 0.91 -7.02 -23.33
N PHE A 155 -0.35 -6.84 -23.68
CA PHE A 155 -1.36 -7.90 -23.62
C PHE A 155 -1.11 -9.02 -24.64
N VAL A 156 -0.90 -8.67 -25.91
CA VAL A 156 -0.65 -9.63 -27.00
C VAL A 156 0.68 -10.35 -26.76
N GLY A 157 1.73 -9.62 -26.37
CA GLY A 157 3.04 -10.20 -26.07
C GLY A 157 2.96 -11.23 -24.93
N ALA A 158 2.28 -10.90 -23.82
CA ALA A 158 2.12 -11.82 -22.69
C ALA A 158 1.31 -13.08 -23.08
N LEU A 159 0.23 -12.92 -23.85
CA LEU A 159 -0.60 -14.04 -24.28
C LEU A 159 0.16 -14.94 -25.27
N LEU A 160 0.74 -14.37 -26.32
CA LEU A 160 1.47 -15.13 -27.33
C LEU A 160 2.71 -15.81 -26.76
N LEU A 161 3.47 -15.09 -25.91
CA LEU A 161 4.67 -15.66 -25.30
C LEU A 161 4.32 -16.80 -24.35
N GLY A 162 3.28 -16.62 -23.54
CA GLY A 162 2.81 -17.66 -22.60
C GLY A 162 2.34 -18.91 -23.33
N ASP A 163 1.48 -18.77 -24.34
CA ASP A 163 0.95 -19.90 -25.12
C ASP A 163 2.05 -20.60 -25.93
N ALA A 164 2.91 -19.84 -26.61
CA ALA A 164 4.04 -20.38 -27.35
C ALA A 164 5.04 -21.11 -26.47
N ALA A 165 5.36 -20.56 -25.28
CA ALA A 165 6.31 -21.18 -24.35
C ALA A 165 5.78 -22.51 -23.79
N VAL A 166 4.48 -22.59 -23.47
CA VAL A 166 3.84 -23.83 -23.05
C VAL A 166 3.75 -24.84 -24.20
N SER A 167 3.34 -24.41 -25.39
CA SER A 167 3.19 -25.26 -26.58
C SER A 167 4.54 -25.83 -27.03
N ALA A 168 5.62 -25.07 -26.86
CA ALA A 168 6.98 -25.50 -27.13
C ALA A 168 7.58 -26.39 -26.02
N GLY A 169 6.88 -26.60 -24.91
CA GLY A 169 7.39 -27.34 -23.75
C GLY A 169 8.57 -26.66 -23.05
N LEU A 170 8.71 -25.34 -23.16
CA LEU A 170 9.78 -24.60 -22.49
C LEU A 170 9.45 -24.28 -21.04
N VAL A 171 8.17 -24.11 -20.74
CA VAL A 171 7.66 -23.82 -19.39
C VAL A 171 6.40 -24.62 -19.11
N SER A 172 6.16 -24.91 -17.84
CA SER A 172 4.93 -25.58 -17.42
C SER A 172 3.73 -24.62 -17.41
N PRO A 173 2.50 -25.09 -17.73
CA PRO A 173 1.29 -24.28 -17.67
C PRO A 173 1.06 -23.66 -16.29
N ILE A 174 1.44 -24.36 -15.23
CA ILE A 174 1.28 -23.87 -13.85
C ILE A 174 2.22 -22.69 -13.56
N MET A 175 3.46 -22.75 -14.07
CA MET A 175 4.40 -21.64 -13.96
C MET A 175 3.86 -20.38 -14.65
N VAL A 176 3.25 -20.52 -15.82
CA VAL A 176 2.62 -19.37 -16.50
C VAL A 176 1.54 -18.74 -15.66
N ILE A 177 0.70 -19.54 -14.97
CA ILE A 177 -0.33 -19.03 -14.05
C ILE A 177 0.31 -18.30 -12.88
N VAL A 178 1.37 -18.86 -12.26
CA VAL A 178 2.08 -18.25 -11.14
C VAL A 178 2.64 -16.88 -11.53
N VAL A 179 3.31 -16.80 -12.67
CA VAL A 179 3.90 -15.54 -13.16
C VAL A 179 2.82 -14.54 -13.59
N ALA A 180 1.74 -14.99 -14.21
CA ALA A 180 0.61 -14.13 -14.57
C ALA A 180 -0.05 -13.48 -13.33
N VAL A 181 -0.35 -14.28 -12.29
CA VAL A 181 -0.89 -13.77 -11.02
C VAL A 181 0.07 -12.79 -10.37
N THR A 182 1.35 -13.09 -10.36
CA THR A 182 2.41 -12.23 -9.84
C THR A 182 2.49 -10.90 -10.60
N GLY A 183 2.44 -10.97 -11.92
CA GLY A 183 2.41 -9.79 -12.79
C GLY A 183 1.21 -8.89 -12.51
N LEU A 184 -0.01 -9.46 -12.49
CA LEU A 184 -1.23 -8.74 -12.17
C LEU A 184 -1.17 -8.11 -10.77
N ALA A 185 -0.70 -8.85 -9.78
CA ALA A 185 -0.51 -8.36 -8.42
C ALA A 185 0.46 -7.17 -8.36
N SER A 186 1.54 -7.20 -9.14
CA SER A 186 2.52 -6.10 -9.16
C SER A 186 1.97 -4.80 -9.78
N PHE A 187 0.98 -4.87 -10.68
CA PHE A 187 0.33 -3.70 -11.26
C PHE A 187 -0.63 -2.98 -10.29
N THR A 188 -1.04 -3.63 -9.21
CA THR A 188 -1.92 -2.99 -8.22
C THR A 188 -1.20 -2.01 -7.30
N ILE A 189 0.15 -2.01 -7.30
CA ILE A 189 0.96 -1.15 -6.46
C ILE A 189 0.97 0.26 -7.08
N PRO A 190 0.42 1.29 -6.39
CA PRO A 190 0.21 2.60 -7.00
C PRO A 190 1.51 3.40 -7.15
N HIS A 191 2.50 3.17 -6.28
CA HIS A 191 3.77 3.89 -6.31
C HIS A 191 4.81 3.11 -7.14
N TYR A 192 5.22 3.67 -8.27
CA TYR A 192 6.08 2.99 -9.24
C TYR A 192 7.44 2.53 -8.68
N PRO A 193 8.23 3.35 -7.91
CA PRO A 193 9.51 2.88 -7.35
C PRO A 193 9.33 1.76 -6.33
N THR A 194 8.24 1.77 -5.55
CA THR A 194 7.94 0.66 -4.64
C THR A 194 7.68 -0.63 -5.43
N GLY A 195 7.00 -0.52 -6.57
CA GLY A 195 6.84 -1.63 -7.50
C GLY A 195 8.18 -2.15 -8.03
N LEU A 196 9.13 -1.27 -8.36
CA LEU A 196 10.51 -1.63 -8.77
C LEU A 196 11.26 -2.35 -7.65
N ALA A 197 11.20 -1.84 -6.42
CA ALA A 197 11.82 -2.46 -5.25
C ALA A 197 11.30 -3.89 -5.01
N ILE A 198 10.00 -4.09 -5.05
CA ILE A 198 9.36 -5.40 -4.89
C ILE A 198 9.81 -6.37 -6.00
N ARG A 199 9.92 -5.91 -7.25
CA ARG A 199 10.40 -6.73 -8.37
C ARG A 199 11.84 -7.16 -8.19
N LEU A 200 12.73 -6.26 -7.78
CA LEU A 200 14.15 -6.58 -7.51
C LEU A 200 14.27 -7.60 -6.38
N LEU A 201 13.56 -7.39 -5.27
CA LEU A 201 13.58 -8.27 -4.10
C LEU A 201 12.97 -9.65 -4.39
N ARG A 202 12.03 -9.75 -5.34
CA ARG A 202 11.46 -11.02 -5.80
C ARG A 202 12.53 -11.94 -6.39
N PHE A 203 13.46 -11.42 -7.21
CA PHE A 203 14.58 -12.22 -7.71
C PHE A 203 15.48 -12.73 -6.58
N LEU A 204 15.74 -11.89 -5.58
CA LEU A 204 16.50 -12.32 -4.38
C LEU A 204 15.81 -13.49 -3.67
N LEU A 205 14.48 -13.39 -3.47
CA LEU A 205 13.69 -14.46 -2.84
C LEU A 205 13.63 -15.72 -3.72
N LEU A 206 13.56 -15.59 -5.03
CA LEU A 206 13.63 -16.72 -5.96
C LEU A 206 14.93 -17.51 -5.80
N PHE A 207 16.07 -16.84 -5.77
CA PHE A 207 17.36 -17.49 -5.58
C PHE A 207 17.48 -18.13 -4.20
N SER A 208 17.10 -17.42 -3.13
CA SER A 208 17.17 -17.96 -1.77
C SER A 208 16.27 -19.18 -1.58
N SER A 209 15.07 -19.17 -2.17
CA SER A 209 14.13 -20.30 -2.11
C SER A 209 14.57 -21.50 -2.95
N ALA A 210 15.24 -21.25 -4.08
CA ALA A 210 15.79 -22.34 -4.90
C ALA A 210 16.96 -23.07 -4.26
N TRP A 211 17.69 -22.42 -3.33
CA TRP A 211 18.82 -23.05 -2.63
C TRP A 211 18.40 -23.72 -1.31
N LEU A 212 17.53 -23.11 -0.55
CA LEU A 212 17.18 -23.49 0.82
C LEU A 212 15.68 -23.80 1.01
N GLY A 213 14.89 -23.81 -0.07
CA GLY A 213 13.45 -24.06 0.01
C GLY A 213 12.71 -23.00 0.83
N LEU A 214 11.73 -23.44 1.62
CA LEU A 214 10.96 -22.55 2.52
C LEU A 214 11.84 -21.86 3.57
N PHE A 215 12.91 -22.50 4.02
CA PHE A 215 13.85 -21.87 4.94
C PHE A 215 14.53 -20.66 4.30
N GLY A 216 14.97 -20.78 3.04
CA GLY A 216 15.55 -19.67 2.28
C GLY A 216 14.55 -18.55 2.05
N LEU A 217 13.30 -18.89 1.73
CA LEU A 217 12.21 -17.92 1.60
C LEU A 217 11.99 -17.13 2.90
N MET A 218 11.88 -17.84 4.02
CA MET A 218 11.69 -17.22 5.35
C MET A 218 12.88 -16.35 5.78
N ALA A 219 14.11 -16.85 5.53
CA ALA A 219 15.32 -16.09 5.81
C ALA A 219 15.41 -14.81 4.97
N GLY A 220 15.06 -14.89 3.68
CA GLY A 220 14.98 -13.73 2.79
C GLY A 220 13.91 -12.72 3.23
N LEU A 221 12.72 -13.18 3.60
CA LEU A 221 11.66 -12.33 4.14
C LEU A 221 12.06 -11.67 5.46
N MET A 222 12.75 -12.40 6.33
CA MET A 222 13.28 -11.87 7.59
C MET A 222 14.33 -10.78 7.31
N ALA A 223 15.23 -10.99 6.37
CA ALA A 223 16.22 -9.99 5.97
C ALA A 223 15.56 -8.71 5.44
N ILE A 224 14.51 -8.84 4.61
CA ILE A 224 13.73 -7.70 4.12
C ILE A 224 13.02 -7.00 5.29
N ALA A 225 12.41 -7.73 6.21
CA ALA A 225 11.73 -7.15 7.36
C ALA A 225 12.68 -6.41 8.30
N LEU A 226 13.87 -6.96 8.54
CA LEU A 226 14.92 -6.30 9.34
C LEU A 226 15.44 -5.04 8.64
N HIS A 227 15.64 -5.08 7.33
CA HIS A 227 16.04 -3.90 6.55
C HIS A 227 15.00 -2.80 6.63
N LEU A 228 13.72 -3.11 6.40
CA LEU A 228 12.61 -2.15 6.53
C LEU A 228 12.47 -1.59 7.96
N GLY A 229 12.73 -2.41 8.97
CA GLY A 229 12.69 -2.00 10.38
C GLY A 229 13.83 -1.07 10.78
N ALA A 230 14.98 -1.18 10.10
CA ALA A 230 16.14 -0.32 10.31
C ALA A 230 16.10 0.98 9.48
N LEU A 231 15.24 1.01 8.43
CA LEU A 231 15.16 2.13 7.52
C LEU A 231 14.43 3.31 8.18
N THR A 232 15.00 4.51 7.98
CA THR A 232 14.37 5.79 8.34
C THR A 232 14.28 6.68 7.12
N SER A 233 13.33 7.59 7.10
CA SER A 233 13.19 8.63 6.10
C SER A 233 13.18 9.97 6.80
N PHE A 234 14.24 10.77 6.64
CA PHE A 234 14.44 12.06 7.31
C PHE A 234 14.23 11.95 8.84
N GLY A 235 14.81 10.89 9.44
CA GLY A 235 14.71 10.63 10.88
C GLY A 235 13.40 9.98 11.34
N VAL A 236 12.40 9.82 10.46
CA VAL A 236 11.13 9.15 10.78
C VAL A 236 11.23 7.65 10.44
N PRO A 237 10.88 6.73 11.38
CA PRO A 237 10.92 5.30 11.11
C PRO A 237 9.99 4.91 9.93
N TYR A 238 10.54 4.17 8.96
CA TYR A 238 9.83 3.81 7.73
C TYR A 238 8.57 2.98 7.95
N LEU A 239 8.55 2.13 8.98
CA LEU A 239 7.41 1.29 9.36
C LEU A 239 6.53 1.92 10.45
N GLU A 240 6.78 3.17 10.88
CA GLU A 240 6.08 3.77 12.02
C GLU A 240 4.56 3.65 11.97
N PRO A 241 3.88 3.96 10.85
CA PRO A 241 2.43 3.85 10.80
C PRO A 241 1.87 2.44 10.99
N LEU A 242 2.69 1.40 10.72
CA LEU A 242 2.31 -0.01 10.85
C LEU A 242 2.60 -0.57 12.24
N MET A 243 3.61 -0.03 12.95
CA MET A 243 4.09 -0.60 14.21
C MET A 243 3.43 0.00 15.46
N LYS A 244 2.92 1.23 15.38
CA LYS A 244 2.31 1.89 16.54
C LYS A 244 0.79 1.71 16.54
N PRO A 245 0.19 1.05 17.55
CA PRO A 245 -1.26 0.90 17.70
C PRO A 245 -1.88 2.24 18.14
N ARG A 246 -2.12 3.14 17.22
CA ARG A 246 -2.73 4.46 17.45
C ARG A 246 -4.01 4.64 16.64
N PRO A 247 -4.86 5.64 16.95
CA PRO A 247 -6.04 5.96 16.16
C PRO A 247 -5.75 6.20 14.67
N SER A 248 -4.50 6.54 14.32
CA SER A 248 -4.02 6.72 12.95
C SER A 248 -3.97 5.43 12.11
N LEU A 249 -3.89 4.24 12.73
CA LEU A 249 -4.02 2.96 12.02
C LEU A 249 -5.35 2.79 11.26
N ARG A 250 -6.36 3.58 11.63
CA ARG A 250 -7.66 3.58 10.94
C ARG A 250 -7.59 4.04 9.49
N ASP A 251 -6.47 4.61 9.05
CA ASP A 251 -6.25 5.04 7.67
C ASP A 251 -5.01 4.40 7.01
N VAL A 252 -4.37 3.44 7.64
CA VAL A 252 -3.20 2.75 7.09
C VAL A 252 -3.61 1.62 6.16
N VAL A 253 -4.17 0.54 6.70
CA VAL A 253 -4.61 -0.63 5.94
C VAL A 253 -6.09 -0.52 5.54
N TRP A 254 -6.91 0.00 6.43
CA TRP A 254 -8.35 0.16 6.22
C TRP A 254 -8.73 1.62 6.25
N ARG A 255 -9.30 2.12 5.15
CA ARG A 255 -9.78 3.50 5.10
C ARG A 255 -11.00 3.69 6.00
N SER A 256 -10.89 4.58 6.98
CA SER A 256 -12.03 5.03 7.79
C SER A 256 -12.74 6.24 7.14
N PRO A 257 -13.98 6.54 7.52
CA PRO A 257 -14.68 7.73 7.03
C PRO A 257 -13.91 9.01 7.38
N VAL A 258 -13.78 9.94 6.42
CA VAL A 258 -13.00 11.19 6.56
C VAL A 258 -13.46 12.04 7.75
N PHE A 259 -14.75 12.02 8.08
CA PHE A 259 -15.31 12.76 9.22
C PHE A 259 -14.88 12.25 10.59
N THR A 260 -14.19 11.08 10.67
CA THR A 260 -13.60 10.55 11.91
C THR A 260 -12.15 11.02 12.13
N PHE A 261 -11.53 11.65 11.16
CA PHE A 261 -10.15 12.13 11.24
C PHE A 261 -10.09 13.53 11.86
N ASN A 262 -10.04 13.62 13.16
CA ASN A 262 -9.98 14.89 13.88
C ASN A 262 -8.53 15.38 14.08
N LYS A 263 -7.55 14.48 14.04
CA LYS A 263 -6.14 14.78 14.22
C LYS A 263 -5.34 14.39 12.98
N ARG A 264 -4.28 15.14 12.70
CA ARG A 264 -3.27 14.79 11.70
C ARG A 264 -2.45 13.58 12.15
N PRO A 265 -1.84 12.82 11.20
CA PRO A 265 -0.89 11.77 11.55
C PRO A 265 0.26 12.33 12.39
N GLU A 266 0.73 11.57 13.36
CA GLU A 266 1.81 12.04 14.24
C GLU A 266 3.20 11.86 13.59
N TYR A 267 3.33 10.98 12.60
CA TYR A 267 4.62 10.62 12.02
C TYR A 267 5.37 11.77 11.32
N PRO A 268 4.71 12.75 10.66
CA PRO A 268 5.42 13.91 10.12
C PRO A 268 5.66 15.02 11.14
N GLU A 269 5.30 14.79 12.43
CA GLU A 269 5.43 15.76 13.53
C GLU A 269 4.85 17.15 13.17
N PRO A 270 3.58 17.24 12.73
CA PRO A 270 3.01 18.50 12.29
C PRO A 270 2.93 19.51 13.44
N LEU A 271 3.27 20.77 13.16
CA LEU A 271 3.17 21.87 14.13
C LEU A 271 1.75 22.06 14.68
N ASP A 272 0.74 21.83 13.84
CA ASP A 272 -0.67 21.82 14.24
C ASP A 272 -1.24 20.40 14.13
N GLN A 273 -1.60 19.82 15.26
CA GLN A 273 -2.15 18.46 15.33
C GLN A 273 -3.64 18.38 15.00
N VAL A 274 -4.35 19.52 14.97
CA VAL A 274 -5.80 19.53 14.72
C VAL A 274 -6.04 19.60 13.21
N ARG A 275 -6.63 18.53 12.65
CA ARG A 275 -7.01 18.48 11.24
C ARG A 275 -8.35 19.17 10.98
N GLN A 276 -9.34 18.88 11.85
CA GLN A 276 -10.71 19.39 11.73
C GLN A 276 -11.41 19.39 13.09
N LYS A 277 -12.48 20.17 13.21
CA LYS A 277 -13.31 20.20 14.42
C LYS A 277 -13.91 18.83 14.70
N LYS A 278 -14.04 18.46 15.99
CA LYS A 278 -14.53 17.16 16.43
C LYS A 278 -15.96 16.84 15.96
N PHE A 279 -16.80 17.85 15.75
CA PHE A 279 -18.18 17.71 15.33
C PHE A 279 -18.46 18.41 14.00
N ILE A 280 -18.12 17.73 12.89
CA ILE A 280 -18.41 18.24 11.54
C ILE A 280 -19.87 18.02 11.17
N ARG A 281 -20.51 16.95 11.68
CA ARG A 281 -21.91 16.60 11.40
C ARG A 281 -22.84 17.09 12.50
N THR A 282 -22.86 18.39 12.73
CA THR A 282 -23.73 19.02 13.77
C THR A 282 -25.23 18.80 13.54
N TRP A 283 -25.63 18.45 12.30
CA TRP A 283 -27.00 18.12 11.92
C TRP A 283 -27.39 16.65 12.19
N ALA A 284 -26.43 15.76 12.51
CA ALA A 284 -26.74 14.36 12.81
C ALA A 284 -27.40 14.21 14.17
N PRO A 285 -28.45 13.36 14.31
CA PRO A 285 -29.13 13.15 15.60
C PRO A 285 -28.13 12.76 16.70
N GLY A 286 -28.23 13.40 17.87
CA GLY A 286 -27.34 13.17 19.01
C GLY A 286 -25.99 13.88 18.98
N VAL A 287 -25.47 14.26 17.82
CA VAL A 287 -24.18 14.96 17.70
C VAL A 287 -24.31 16.43 18.13
N ALA A 288 -25.42 17.08 17.81
CA ALA A 288 -25.71 18.45 18.21
C ALA A 288 -25.76 18.59 19.74
N GLU A 289 -26.31 17.60 20.44
CA GLU A 289 -26.40 17.57 21.90
C GLU A 289 -25.03 17.34 22.57
N MET A 290 -24.19 16.44 21.98
CA MET A 290 -22.83 16.26 22.45
C MET A 290 -21.96 17.50 22.20
N ALA A 291 -22.12 18.16 21.06
CA ALA A 291 -21.41 19.40 20.75
C ALA A 291 -21.77 20.54 21.75
N ARG A 292 -23.02 20.67 22.15
CA ARG A 292 -23.46 21.62 23.17
C ARG A 292 -22.88 21.31 24.54
N LYS A 293 -22.83 20.04 24.93
CA LYS A 293 -22.23 19.62 26.23
C LYS A 293 -20.72 19.90 26.27
N GLU A 294 -19.99 19.78 25.18
CA GLU A 294 -18.55 20.06 25.15
C GLU A 294 -18.21 21.55 24.99
N SER A 295 -19.10 22.37 24.38
CA SER A 295 -18.92 23.81 24.27
C SER A 295 -19.24 24.57 25.57
N GLY A 296 -19.71 23.88 26.61
CA GLY A 296 -20.05 24.51 27.87
C GLY A 296 -21.33 25.36 27.84
N GLU A 297 -22.07 25.36 26.72
CA GLU A 297 -23.32 26.13 26.58
C GLU A 297 -24.56 25.41 27.21
N GLY A 298 -24.37 24.25 27.84
CA GLY A 298 -25.41 23.44 28.41
C GLY A 298 -25.65 23.65 29.91
N GLY A 299 -25.05 24.66 30.53
CA GLY A 299 -25.10 24.90 31.97
C GLY A 299 -25.79 26.22 32.39
N GLY A 300 -26.94 26.55 31.82
CA GLY A 300 -27.62 27.75 32.22
C GLY A 300 -29.09 27.72 31.83
N GLY A 301 -29.92 26.99 32.55
CA GLY A 301 -31.33 26.99 32.24
C GLY A 301 -32.20 26.02 33.01
N ASP A 302 -31.91 25.75 34.29
CA ASP A 302 -32.88 25.21 35.26
C ASP A 302 -32.65 25.93 36.57
N GLY A 303 -33.10 27.16 36.63
CA GLY A 303 -33.13 28.01 37.80
C GLY A 303 -34.57 28.46 38.05
N GLU A 304 -35.22 27.75 38.92
CA GLU A 304 -36.17 28.26 39.89
C GLU A 304 -37.31 29.16 39.42
N ASP A 305 -38.41 28.60 38.97
CA ASP A 305 -39.72 29.14 39.29
C ASP A 305 -40.23 28.48 40.58
N GLY A 306 -39.71 29.00 41.69
CA GLY A 306 -40.20 28.72 43.03
C GLY A 306 -41.59 29.37 43.24
N GLU A 307 -42.56 28.52 43.37
CA GLU A 307 -43.87 28.81 43.93
C GLU A 307 -43.75 29.56 45.27
N ASP A 308 -44.12 30.85 45.29
CA ASP A 308 -44.51 31.50 46.54
C ASP A 308 -46.01 31.85 46.48
N ARG A 309 -46.85 30.90 47.00
CA ARG A 309 -48.23 31.15 47.45
C ARG A 309 -48.16 31.58 48.89
N GLY A 310 -47.92 32.85 49.11
CA GLY A 310 -48.11 33.50 50.41
C GLY A 310 -49.57 33.97 50.60
N LYS A 311 -50.27 33.29 51.48
CA LYS A 311 -51.54 33.70 52.12
C LYS A 311 -51.35 34.98 52.87
N SER A 312 -52.30 35.83 52.80
CA SER A 312 -53.03 36.58 53.92
C SER A 312 -53.62 37.82 53.26
N GLY A 313 -54.82 38.11 53.35
CA GLY A 313 -55.62 38.16 54.56
C GLY A 313 -55.95 39.61 54.82
N ASP A 314 -57.17 39.90 54.59
CA ASP A 314 -58.00 40.78 55.39
C ASP A 314 -57.70 42.29 55.46
N GLY A 315 -58.75 43.09 55.26
CA GLY A 315 -58.90 44.32 55.99
C GLY A 315 -59.32 45.56 55.22
N ALA A 316 -60.61 45.71 55.05
CA ALA A 316 -61.37 46.92 55.36
C ALA A 316 -61.10 48.23 54.60
N ARG A 317 -62.11 48.62 53.95
CA ARG A 317 -62.80 49.89 53.68
C ARG A 317 -62.77 50.39 52.29
#